data_7b15fb0a6c3a32566f8e2c93bbc2a2da
#
_entry.id   7b15fb0a6c3a32566f8e2c93bbc2a2da
#
_cell.length_a   1.000
_cell.length_b   1.000
_cell.length_c   1.000
_cell.angle_alpha   90.00
_cell.angle_beta   90.00
_cell.angle_gamma   90.00
#
_symmetry.space_group_name_H-M   'P 1'
#
loop_
_entity.id
_entity.type
_entity.pdbx_description
1 polymer ?
#
loop_
_entity_poly.entity_id
_entity_poly.type
_entity_poly.pdbx_seq_one_letter_code
_entity_poly.pdbx_strand_id
1 'polypeptide(L)'
;MGVKKGVTVLYNKFGIGCVDIEMGGDSYILIREEDLIGTFPGSGATANDIPKLTPLADRVMLKVDSVSTTTAGGIMLTEGAVEKPCTGVIVSVGPGKKVEGKDGEEDEIKPLATKKGDKVMYFKYAGDKMYDGDGEEYVVLAERDILASM
;
A
#
# COMPACT_ATOMS: atom_id res chain seq x y z
N MET A 1 -4.81 0.22 -18.62
CA MET A 1 -3.97 0.92 -17.64
C MET A 1 -4.82 1.55 -16.55
N GLY A 2 -4.46 1.31 -15.29
CA GLY A 2 -5.13 1.89 -14.13
C GLY A 2 -4.72 3.34 -13.82
N VAL A 3 -3.78 3.91 -14.55
CA VAL A 3 -3.21 5.25 -14.29
C VAL A 3 -3.49 6.18 -15.46
N LYS A 4 -3.93 7.40 -15.14
CA LYS A 4 -4.22 8.45 -16.13
C LYS A 4 -3.17 9.55 -16.06
N LYS A 5 -2.97 10.26 -17.16
CA LYS A 5 -2.10 11.44 -17.22
C LYS A 5 -2.58 12.54 -16.27
N GLY A 6 -1.66 13.15 -15.55
CA GLY A 6 -1.93 14.29 -14.68
C GLY A 6 -2.29 13.95 -13.25
N VAL A 7 -2.29 12.65 -12.88
CA VAL A 7 -2.48 12.23 -11.49
C VAL A 7 -1.15 12.07 -10.76
N THR A 8 -1.15 12.29 -9.46
CA THR A 8 0.01 12.01 -8.61
C THR A 8 0.02 10.52 -8.26
N VAL A 9 1.17 9.89 -8.41
CA VAL A 9 1.35 8.47 -8.12
C VAL A 9 2.35 8.27 -6.98
N LEU A 10 2.13 7.23 -6.20
CA LEU A 10 3.07 6.73 -5.22
C LEU A 10 3.79 5.52 -5.82
N TYR A 11 5.12 5.52 -5.75
CA TYR A 11 5.94 4.43 -6.26
C TYR A 11 7.09 4.11 -5.29
N ASN A 12 7.64 2.93 -5.42
CA ASN A 12 8.81 2.53 -4.65
C ASN A 12 10.09 2.96 -5.38
N LYS A 13 10.82 3.91 -4.79
CA LYS A 13 12.06 4.46 -5.37
C LYS A 13 13.13 3.40 -5.63
N PHE A 14 13.15 2.34 -4.85
CA PHE A 14 14.14 1.26 -4.96
C PHE A 14 13.64 0.07 -5.80
N GLY A 15 12.51 0.22 -6.48
CA GLY A 15 12.00 -0.80 -7.39
C GLY A 15 12.96 -1.04 -8.57
N ILE A 16 13.11 -2.30 -8.96
CA ILE A 16 14.04 -2.71 -10.05
C ILE A 16 13.67 -2.07 -11.40
N GLY A 17 12.42 -1.66 -11.56
CA GLY A 17 11.91 -1.07 -12.80
C GLY A 17 12.00 0.44 -12.91
N CYS A 18 12.58 1.13 -11.93
CA CYS A 18 12.67 2.59 -11.95
C CYS A 18 13.96 3.04 -12.62
N VAL A 19 13.84 3.88 -13.63
CA VAL A 19 14.98 4.49 -14.35
C VAL A 19 14.83 6.00 -14.33
N ASP A 20 15.83 6.68 -13.78
CA ASP A 20 15.87 8.14 -13.78
C ASP A 20 16.35 8.65 -15.15
N ILE A 21 15.63 9.61 -15.70
CA ILE A 21 15.94 10.21 -17.01
C ILE A 21 15.93 11.74 -16.86
N GLU A 22 16.96 12.40 -17.37
CA GLU A 22 17.01 13.85 -17.47
C GLU A 22 16.83 14.29 -18.92
N MET A 23 15.87 15.17 -19.16
CA MET A 23 15.63 15.73 -20.49
C MET A 23 15.29 17.21 -20.39
N GLY A 24 16.05 18.04 -21.08
CA GLY A 24 15.80 19.48 -21.15
C GLY A 24 15.91 20.23 -19.82
N GLY A 25 16.67 19.70 -18.86
CA GLY A 25 16.82 20.28 -17.52
C GLY A 25 15.78 19.78 -16.50
N ASP A 26 14.83 18.97 -16.93
CA ASP A 26 13.82 18.37 -16.07
C ASP A 26 14.11 16.90 -15.78
N SER A 27 13.81 16.46 -14.57
CA SER A 27 13.97 15.08 -14.15
C SER A 27 12.69 14.29 -14.35
N TYR A 28 12.82 13.13 -14.97
CA TYR A 28 11.71 12.20 -15.21
C TYR A 28 12.09 10.82 -14.68
N ILE A 29 11.10 10.04 -14.35
CA ILE A 29 11.28 8.64 -13.94
C ILE A 29 10.44 7.76 -14.85
N LEU A 30 11.08 6.79 -15.47
CA LEU A 30 10.39 5.74 -16.19
C LEU A 30 10.16 4.58 -15.23
N ILE A 31 8.90 4.19 -15.08
CA ILE A 31 8.48 3.17 -14.11
C ILE A 31 7.43 2.26 -14.73
N ARG A 32 7.45 0.99 -14.34
CA ARG A 32 6.40 0.05 -14.75
C ARG A 32 5.12 0.29 -13.96
N GLU A 33 3.98 0.05 -14.58
CA GLU A 33 2.68 0.16 -13.90
C GLU A 33 2.59 -0.74 -12.67
N GLU A 34 3.17 -1.94 -12.73
CA GLU A 34 3.19 -2.91 -11.63
C GLU A 34 4.00 -2.45 -10.40
N ASP A 35 4.94 -1.50 -10.60
CA ASP A 35 5.75 -0.92 -9.52
C ASP A 35 5.07 0.28 -8.85
N LEU A 36 3.95 0.72 -9.38
CA LEU A 36 3.13 1.77 -8.78
C LEU A 36 2.34 1.20 -7.60
N ILE A 37 2.40 1.90 -6.48
CA ILE A 37 1.71 1.50 -5.25
C ILE A 37 0.27 1.98 -5.27
N GLY A 38 0.06 3.24 -5.65
CA GLY A 38 -1.27 3.83 -5.66
C GLY A 38 -1.29 5.20 -6.31
N THR A 39 -2.48 5.77 -6.39
CA THR A 39 -2.72 7.10 -6.97
C THR A 39 -3.42 8.01 -5.97
N PHE A 40 -3.14 9.31 -6.09
CA PHE A 40 -3.86 10.36 -5.38
C PHE A 40 -4.80 11.09 -6.34
N PRO A 41 -5.92 11.61 -5.86
CA PRO A 41 -6.78 12.45 -6.70
C PRO A 41 -6.07 13.77 -7.03
N GLY A 42 -5.94 14.07 -8.32
CA GLY A 42 -5.32 15.30 -8.81
C GLY A 42 -3.79 15.32 -8.77
N SER A 43 -3.22 16.49 -8.94
CA SER A 43 -1.78 16.75 -8.91
C SER A 43 -1.35 17.45 -7.61
N GLY A 44 -0.10 17.24 -7.19
CA GLY A 44 0.47 17.95 -6.05
C GLY A 44 0.05 17.41 -4.69
N ALA A 45 -0.11 16.10 -4.56
CA ALA A 45 -0.43 15.47 -3.28
C ALA A 45 0.68 15.64 -2.25
N THR A 46 0.29 15.81 -1.00
CA THR A 46 1.17 15.96 0.17
C THR A 46 0.94 14.82 1.16
N ALA A 47 1.73 14.79 2.25
CA ALA A 47 1.56 13.79 3.31
C ALA A 47 0.14 13.79 3.91
N ASN A 48 -0.55 14.93 3.91
CA ASN A 48 -1.92 15.04 4.39
C ASN A 48 -2.93 14.32 3.49
N ASP A 49 -2.56 14.01 2.26
CA ASP A 49 -3.42 13.32 1.30
C ASP A 49 -3.28 11.79 1.36
N ILE A 50 -2.37 11.27 2.18
CA ILE A 50 -2.16 9.82 2.33
C ILE A 50 -3.45 9.04 2.59
N PRO A 51 -4.37 9.48 3.47
CA PRO A 51 -5.65 8.79 3.67
C PRO A 51 -6.53 8.71 2.41
N LYS A 52 -6.26 9.54 1.41
CA LYS A 52 -7.00 9.58 0.13
C LYS A 52 -6.35 8.72 -0.96
N LEU A 53 -5.24 8.06 -0.66
CA LEU A 53 -4.56 7.18 -1.60
C LEU A 53 -5.49 6.04 -2.04
N THR A 54 -5.56 5.81 -3.35
CA THR A 54 -6.22 4.65 -3.91
C THR A 54 -5.16 3.65 -4.32
N PRO A 55 -5.06 2.49 -3.65
CA PRO A 55 -4.14 1.44 -4.05
C PRO A 55 -4.43 0.92 -5.46
N LEU A 56 -3.43 0.40 -6.12
CA LEU A 56 -3.55 -0.19 -7.45
C LEU A 56 -3.45 -1.72 -7.38
N ALA A 57 -4.02 -2.38 -8.38
CA ALA A 57 -4.03 -3.84 -8.50
C ALA A 57 -4.62 -4.53 -7.25
N ASP A 58 -3.93 -5.54 -6.75
CA ASP A 58 -4.35 -6.35 -5.60
C ASP A 58 -3.85 -5.80 -4.25
N ARG A 59 -3.52 -4.52 -4.21
CA ARG A 59 -3.06 -3.87 -2.98
C ARG A 59 -4.20 -3.30 -2.16
N VAL A 60 -3.98 -3.28 -0.85
CA VAL A 60 -4.87 -2.66 0.13
C VAL A 60 -4.08 -1.67 0.97
N MET A 61 -4.72 -0.60 1.40
CA MET A 61 -4.13 0.33 2.35
C MET A 61 -4.84 0.18 3.69
N LEU A 62 -4.04 0.03 4.74
CA LEU A 62 -4.56 -0.05 6.10
C LEU A 62 -3.93 1.01 6.98
N LYS A 63 -4.72 1.45 7.96
CA LYS A 63 -4.25 2.28 9.06
C LYS A 63 -3.78 1.35 10.16
N VAL A 64 -2.52 1.51 10.56
CA VAL A 64 -1.91 0.65 11.58
C VAL A 64 -2.50 0.97 12.95
N ASP A 65 -2.89 -0.06 13.67
CA ASP A 65 -3.29 0.10 15.06
C ASP A 65 -2.05 0.47 15.89
N SER A 66 -2.21 1.41 16.80
CA SER A 66 -1.15 1.75 17.74
C SER A 66 -0.85 0.53 18.62
N VAL A 67 0.34 -0.01 18.46
CA VAL A 67 0.79 -1.12 19.30
C VAL A 67 1.20 -0.54 20.65
N SER A 68 0.49 -0.91 21.71
CA SER A 68 0.94 -0.63 23.06
C SER A 68 2.20 -1.46 23.32
N THR A 69 3.33 -0.79 23.51
CA THR A 69 4.60 -1.43 23.89
C THR A 69 4.64 -1.81 25.36
N THR A 70 3.62 -1.43 26.12
CA THR A 70 3.49 -1.76 27.54
C THR A 70 2.42 -2.83 27.72
N THR A 71 2.71 -3.82 28.57
CA THR A 71 1.70 -4.77 29.06
C THR A 71 0.82 -4.11 30.10
N ALA A 72 -0.31 -4.71 30.45
CA ALA A 72 -1.20 -4.24 31.51
C ALA A 72 -0.50 -4.09 32.87
N GLY A 73 0.64 -4.73 33.09
CA GLY A 73 1.47 -4.58 34.30
C GLY A 73 2.57 -3.51 34.21
N GLY A 74 2.60 -2.72 33.12
CA GLY A 74 3.61 -1.67 32.93
C GLY A 74 5.00 -2.18 32.56
N ILE A 75 5.14 -3.45 32.22
CA ILE A 75 6.42 -4.06 31.79
C ILE A 75 6.60 -3.78 30.31
N MET A 76 7.69 -3.12 29.95
CA MET A 76 8.06 -2.93 28.54
C MET A 76 8.50 -4.28 27.96
N LEU A 77 7.89 -4.66 26.84
CA LEU A 77 8.32 -5.81 26.08
C LEU A 77 9.66 -5.48 25.41
N THR A 78 10.65 -6.33 25.63
CA THR A 78 11.94 -6.19 24.94
C THR A 78 11.78 -6.46 23.44
N GLU A 79 12.41 -5.63 22.62
CA GLU A 79 12.50 -5.88 21.18
C GLU A 79 13.09 -7.26 20.92
N GLY A 80 12.42 -8.05 20.09
CA GLY A 80 12.88 -9.38 19.68
C GLY A 80 12.39 -10.54 20.54
N ALA A 81 11.67 -10.32 21.64
CA ALA A 81 11.14 -11.40 22.48
C ALA A 81 10.01 -12.19 21.79
N VAL A 82 9.19 -11.56 20.97
CA VAL A 82 8.15 -12.21 20.15
C VAL A 82 7.88 -11.36 18.90
N GLU A 83 8.02 -11.92 17.73
CA GLU A 83 7.49 -11.31 16.51
C GLU A 83 5.97 -11.43 16.53
N LYS A 84 5.31 -10.41 17.05
CA LYS A 84 3.85 -10.34 17.01
C LYS A 84 3.43 -9.82 15.66
N PRO A 85 2.43 -10.44 15.03
CA PRO A 85 1.83 -9.85 13.83
C PRO A 85 1.24 -8.48 14.15
N CYS A 86 1.37 -7.56 13.22
CA CYS A 86 0.75 -6.25 13.33
C CYS A 86 -0.71 -6.33 12.94
N THR A 87 -1.53 -5.46 13.51
CA THR A 87 -2.94 -5.32 13.15
C THR A 87 -3.22 -3.94 12.60
N GLY A 88 -4.20 -3.86 11.74
CA GLY A 88 -4.65 -2.60 11.18
C GLY A 88 -6.05 -2.72 10.61
N VAL A 89 -6.65 -1.56 10.33
CA VAL A 89 -7.98 -1.46 9.71
C VAL A 89 -7.81 -1.03 8.25
N ILE A 90 -8.47 -1.74 7.35
CA ILE A 90 -8.44 -1.41 5.92
C ILE A 90 -9.19 -0.11 5.68
N VAL A 91 -8.51 0.88 5.14
CA VAL A 91 -9.08 2.20 4.82
C VAL A 91 -9.33 2.40 3.33
N SER A 92 -8.63 1.64 2.48
CA SER A 92 -8.82 1.67 1.03
C SER A 92 -8.40 0.34 0.41
N VAL A 93 -9.06 -0.04 -0.67
CA VAL A 93 -8.79 -1.26 -1.42
C VAL A 93 -8.58 -0.95 -2.89
N GLY A 94 -7.69 -1.67 -3.54
CA GLY A 94 -7.49 -1.60 -4.97
C GLY A 94 -8.60 -2.29 -5.76
N PRO A 95 -8.57 -2.18 -7.10
CA PRO A 95 -9.60 -2.77 -7.97
C PRO A 95 -9.58 -4.30 -7.98
N GLY A 96 -8.49 -4.92 -7.61
CA GLY A 96 -8.32 -6.35 -7.61
C GLY A 96 -7.15 -6.83 -8.48
N LYS A 97 -6.93 -8.12 -8.47
CA LYS A 97 -5.85 -8.75 -9.23
C LYS A 97 -6.26 -8.94 -10.69
N LYS A 98 -5.43 -8.45 -11.59
CA LYS A 98 -5.58 -8.73 -13.03
C LYS A 98 -5.19 -10.17 -13.32
N VAL A 99 -6.10 -10.93 -13.90
CA VAL A 99 -5.86 -12.29 -14.36
C VAL A 99 -5.86 -12.27 -15.89
N GLU A 100 -4.76 -12.72 -16.48
CA GLU A 100 -4.68 -12.82 -17.94
C GLU A 100 -5.65 -13.88 -18.46
N GLY A 101 -6.41 -13.52 -19.48
CA GLY A 101 -7.30 -14.45 -20.19
C GLY A 101 -6.49 -15.52 -20.92
N LYS A 102 -7.00 -16.75 -20.94
CA LYS A 102 -6.40 -17.86 -21.70
C LYS A 102 -7.05 -17.92 -23.08
N ASP A 103 -6.22 -18.21 -24.10
CA ASP A 103 -6.68 -18.57 -25.46
C ASP A 103 -7.64 -17.55 -26.12
N GLY A 104 -7.35 -16.25 -26.03
CA GLY A 104 -8.13 -15.19 -26.67
C GLY A 104 -9.31 -14.66 -25.82
N GLU A 105 -9.42 -15.08 -24.57
CA GLU A 105 -10.33 -14.47 -23.60
C GLU A 105 -9.77 -13.11 -23.13
N GLU A 106 -10.66 -12.18 -22.80
CA GLU A 106 -10.28 -10.90 -22.22
C GLU A 106 -9.72 -11.08 -20.81
N ASP A 107 -8.78 -10.20 -20.43
CA ASP A 107 -8.27 -10.15 -19.08
C ASP A 107 -9.39 -9.80 -18.08
N GLU A 108 -9.48 -10.54 -16.99
CA GLU A 108 -10.45 -10.28 -15.94
C GLU A 108 -9.78 -9.68 -14.71
N ILE A 109 -10.48 -8.79 -14.02
CA ILE A 109 -10.07 -8.28 -12.72
C ILE A 109 -10.83 -9.06 -11.64
N LYS A 110 -10.11 -9.84 -10.83
CA LYS A 110 -10.69 -10.49 -9.66
C LYS A 110 -10.74 -9.50 -8.51
N PRO A 111 -11.94 -9.18 -8.00
CA PRO A 111 -12.04 -8.29 -6.85
C PRO A 111 -11.40 -8.90 -5.61
N LEU A 112 -10.95 -8.04 -4.70
CA LEU A 112 -10.35 -8.47 -3.45
C LEU A 112 -11.42 -9.02 -2.49
N ALA A 113 -11.03 -10.00 -1.69
CA ALA A 113 -11.89 -10.58 -0.65
C ALA A 113 -12.03 -9.63 0.56
N THR A 114 -11.03 -8.80 0.80
CA THR A 114 -11.01 -7.82 1.89
C THR A 114 -11.78 -6.56 1.50
N LYS A 115 -12.38 -5.92 2.50
CA LYS A 115 -13.19 -4.72 2.33
C LYS A 115 -12.73 -3.60 3.25
N LYS A 116 -13.05 -2.37 2.88
CA LYS A 116 -12.86 -1.20 3.72
C LYS A 116 -13.57 -1.38 5.06
N GLY A 117 -12.85 -1.15 6.16
CA GLY A 117 -13.35 -1.32 7.52
C GLY A 117 -13.01 -2.66 8.17
N ASP A 118 -12.49 -3.61 7.40
CA ASP A 118 -12.06 -4.90 7.95
C ASP A 118 -10.80 -4.72 8.80
N LYS A 119 -10.80 -5.35 9.96
CA LYS A 119 -9.59 -5.45 10.79
C LYS A 119 -8.82 -6.69 10.41
N VAL A 120 -7.55 -6.53 10.11
CA VAL A 120 -6.69 -7.59 9.58
C VAL A 120 -5.36 -7.67 10.33
N MET A 121 -4.78 -8.85 10.30
CA MET A 121 -3.41 -9.10 10.74
C MET A 121 -2.49 -9.25 9.55
N TYR A 122 -1.30 -8.69 9.64
CA TYR A 122 -0.31 -8.76 8.59
C TYR A 122 1.11 -8.87 9.16
N PHE A 123 2.07 -9.26 8.33
CA PHE A 123 3.47 -9.31 8.74
C PHE A 123 4.06 -7.91 8.90
N LYS A 124 4.81 -7.69 9.98
CA LYS A 124 5.45 -6.42 10.31
C LYS A 124 6.29 -5.83 9.16
N TYR A 125 6.90 -6.67 8.35
CA TYR A 125 7.77 -6.24 7.25
C TYR A 125 7.08 -6.27 5.88
N ALA A 126 5.80 -6.59 5.82
CA ALA A 126 5.05 -6.56 4.58
C ALA A 126 4.68 -5.13 4.19
N GLY A 127 4.70 -4.87 2.90
CA GLY A 127 4.23 -3.62 2.31
C GLY A 127 5.14 -2.41 2.52
N ASP A 128 4.60 -1.28 2.12
CA ASP A 128 5.27 0.02 2.18
C ASP A 128 4.61 0.89 3.25
N LYS A 129 5.40 1.31 4.22
CA LYS A 129 4.95 2.15 5.32
C LYS A 129 5.02 3.62 4.94
N MET A 130 4.04 4.38 5.39
CA MET A 130 4.02 5.81 5.22
C MET A 130 3.32 6.48 6.40
N TYR A 131 3.64 7.75 6.60
CA TYR A 131 3.09 8.55 7.69
C TYR A 131 2.39 9.77 7.10
N ASP A 132 1.20 10.07 7.59
CA ASP A 132 0.49 11.29 7.19
C ASP A 132 1.02 12.52 7.95
N GLY A 133 0.42 13.68 7.68
CA GLY A 133 0.81 14.93 8.34
C GLY A 133 0.60 14.96 9.84
N ASP A 134 -0.26 14.10 10.38
CA ASP A 134 -0.53 13.97 11.81
C ASP A 134 0.33 12.89 12.50
N GLY A 135 1.19 12.20 11.74
CA GLY A 135 2.05 11.14 12.24
C GLY A 135 1.38 9.77 12.32
N GLU A 136 0.17 9.62 11.79
CA GLU A 136 -0.53 8.34 11.70
C GLU A 136 0.16 7.42 10.69
N GLU A 137 0.37 6.17 11.08
CA GLU A 137 1.04 5.18 10.24
C GLU A 137 0.03 4.44 9.35
N TYR A 138 0.35 4.41 8.06
CA TYR A 138 -0.38 3.66 7.05
C TYR A 138 0.55 2.66 6.36
N VAL A 139 0.01 1.54 5.95
CA VAL A 139 0.75 0.53 5.19
C VAL A 139 -0.05 0.15 3.95
N VAL A 140 0.61 0.14 2.81
CA VAL A 140 0.06 -0.43 1.56
C VAL A 140 0.74 -1.76 1.33
N LEU A 141 -0.04 -2.82 1.24
CA LEU A 141 0.45 -4.17 1.01
C LEU A 141 -0.46 -4.94 0.06
N ALA A 142 0.06 -6.03 -0.49
CA ALA A 142 -0.75 -6.92 -1.31
C ALA A 142 -1.71 -7.74 -0.43
N GLU A 143 -2.90 -8.01 -0.93
CA GLU A 143 -3.89 -8.83 -0.19
C GLU A 143 -3.31 -10.17 0.28
N ARG A 144 -2.45 -10.78 -0.53
CA ARG A 144 -1.77 -12.05 -0.19
C ARG A 144 -0.89 -11.99 1.07
N ASP A 145 -0.47 -10.79 1.47
CA ASP A 145 0.36 -10.58 2.67
C ASP A 145 -0.48 -10.42 3.95
N ILE A 146 -1.79 -10.42 3.82
CA ILE A 146 -2.72 -10.45 4.94
C ILE A 146 -2.77 -11.87 5.50
N LEU A 147 -2.52 -12.00 6.79
CA LEU A 147 -2.49 -13.32 7.46
C LEU A 147 -3.88 -13.78 7.85
N ALA A 148 -4.68 -12.89 8.38
CA ALA A 148 -6.02 -13.20 8.85
C ALA A 148 -6.89 -11.93 8.89
N SER A 149 -8.17 -12.14 8.67
CA SER A 149 -9.22 -11.14 8.91
C SER A 149 -9.87 -11.42 10.27
N MET A 150 -10.06 -10.39 11.04
CA MET A 150 -10.65 -10.50 12.38
C MET A 150 -12.11 -10.07 12.39
#